data_2f2f3b4a29315106f91a8e37e9b3bd39
#
_entry.id   2f2f3b4a29315106f91a8e37e9b3bd39
#
_cell.length_a   1.000
_cell.length_b   1.000
_cell.length_c   1.000
_cell.angle_alpha   90.00
_cell.angle_beta   90.00
_cell.angle_gamma   90.00
#
_symmetry.space_group_name_H-M   'P 1'
#
loop_
_entity.id
_entity.type
_entity.pdbx_description
1 polymer ?
#
loop_
_entity_poly.entity_id
_entity_poly.type
_entity_poly.pdbx_seq_one_letter_code
_entity_poly.pdbx_strand_id
1 'polypeptide(L)'
;MLLVLALASGAHADPLGECTQELAARKVAFAPAARRGVAHAVAITGPLGGVTYAPQLVIDCSLAVSLDEVGHYLRALGIERATVISAYSVRNVRGTNVPSKHSYGLAVDISTFGTLRVDRDYETDLGDDVDCIGRPATRAAAILKTLQCQLVRSGLFHLVLSPDYDGDHRDHFHLEVLPWSARTAIRSQAPAIH
;
A
#
# COMPACT_ATOMS: atom_id res chain seq x y z
N MET A 1 -43.87 -3.08 -38.49
CA MET A 1 -42.90 -3.80 -37.62
C MET A 1 -41.89 -2.78 -37.14
N LEU A 2 -42.14 -2.19 -35.95
CA LEU A 2 -41.26 -1.17 -35.36
C LEU A 2 -40.15 -1.86 -34.59
N LEU A 3 -38.90 -1.61 -35.00
CA LEU A 3 -37.71 -2.08 -34.30
C LEU A 3 -37.41 -1.10 -33.17
N VAL A 4 -37.67 -1.47 -31.91
CA VAL A 4 -37.28 -0.72 -30.73
C VAL A 4 -35.81 -1.04 -30.44
N LEU A 5 -34.90 -0.09 -30.76
CA LEU A 5 -33.52 -0.16 -30.30
C LEU A 5 -33.53 0.16 -28.80
N ALA A 6 -33.27 -0.83 -27.95
CA ALA A 6 -32.95 -0.64 -26.54
C ALA A 6 -31.52 -0.05 -26.46
N LEU A 7 -31.43 1.24 -26.12
CA LEU A 7 -30.19 1.85 -25.73
C LEU A 7 -29.79 1.24 -24.37
N ALA A 8 -28.80 0.36 -24.39
CA ALA A 8 -28.14 -0.09 -23.17
C ALA A 8 -27.45 1.14 -22.54
N SER A 9 -28.04 1.71 -21.48
CA SER A 9 -27.39 2.67 -20.61
C SER A 9 -26.18 1.97 -19.99
N GLY A 10 -24.98 2.28 -20.46
CA GLY A 10 -23.75 1.89 -19.78
C GLY A 10 -23.79 2.46 -18.38
N ALA A 11 -24.05 1.63 -17.39
CA ALA A 11 -23.87 1.99 -16.00
C ALA A 11 -22.41 2.42 -15.85
N HIS A 12 -22.18 3.71 -15.62
CA HIS A 12 -20.87 4.15 -15.17
C HIS A 12 -20.65 3.47 -13.82
N ALA A 13 -19.73 2.50 -13.81
CA ALA A 13 -19.31 1.85 -12.59
C ALA A 13 -18.89 2.94 -11.59
N ASP A 14 -19.49 2.91 -10.41
CA ASP A 14 -19.08 3.77 -9.29
C ASP A 14 -17.69 3.27 -8.82
N PRO A 15 -16.59 4.00 -9.06
CA PRO A 15 -15.24 3.55 -8.69
C PRO A 15 -15.10 3.29 -7.19
N LEU A 16 -15.99 3.88 -6.38
CA LEU A 16 -16.10 3.67 -4.93
C LEU A 16 -16.66 2.28 -4.64
N GLY A 17 -17.73 1.91 -5.35
CA GLY A 17 -18.33 0.59 -5.25
C GLY A 17 -17.36 -0.51 -5.63
N GLU A 18 -16.58 -0.35 -6.68
CA GLU A 18 -15.62 -1.36 -7.14
C GLU A 18 -14.53 -1.66 -6.10
N CYS A 19 -13.90 -0.62 -5.51
CA CYS A 19 -12.84 -0.82 -4.54
C CYS A 19 -13.34 -1.47 -3.25
N THR A 20 -14.50 -1.05 -2.75
CA THR A 20 -15.08 -1.66 -1.54
C THR A 20 -15.62 -3.06 -1.80
N GLN A 21 -16.11 -3.35 -3.02
CA GLN A 21 -16.46 -4.70 -3.45
C GLN A 21 -15.23 -5.62 -3.48
N GLU A 22 -14.08 -5.11 -3.96
CA GLU A 22 -12.83 -5.85 -3.92
C GLU A 22 -12.41 -6.19 -2.48
N LEU A 23 -12.47 -5.23 -1.54
CA LEU A 23 -12.21 -5.51 -0.12
C LEU A 23 -13.17 -6.56 0.46
N ALA A 24 -14.46 -6.46 0.11
CA ALA A 24 -15.47 -7.43 0.55
C ALA A 24 -15.22 -8.83 -0.04
N ALA A 25 -14.85 -8.92 -1.32
CA ALA A 25 -14.51 -10.17 -1.99
C ALA A 25 -13.29 -10.84 -1.35
N ARG A 26 -12.32 -10.04 -0.88
CA ARG A 26 -11.14 -10.49 -0.11
C ARG A 26 -11.45 -10.82 1.35
N LYS A 27 -12.70 -10.61 1.81
CA LYS A 27 -13.14 -10.81 3.20
C LYS A 27 -12.38 -9.93 4.20
N VAL A 28 -11.92 -8.76 3.77
CA VAL A 28 -11.32 -7.75 4.64
C VAL A 28 -12.40 -7.18 5.56
N ALA A 29 -12.11 -7.10 6.85
CA ALA A 29 -13.00 -6.45 7.81
C ALA A 29 -12.77 -4.93 7.79
N PHE A 30 -13.77 -4.16 7.36
CA PHE A 30 -13.74 -2.71 7.30
C PHE A 30 -15.10 -2.10 7.55
N ALA A 31 -15.14 -0.81 7.85
CA ALA A 31 -16.34 0.02 7.90
C ALA A 31 -16.17 1.25 7.01
N PRO A 32 -17.25 1.80 6.42
CA PRO A 32 -17.22 3.08 5.77
C PRO A 32 -16.71 4.17 6.72
N ALA A 33 -15.90 5.08 6.22
CA ALA A 33 -15.36 6.19 6.99
C ALA A 33 -15.35 7.48 6.15
N ALA A 34 -15.12 8.61 6.81
CA ALA A 34 -14.94 9.90 6.16
C ALA A 34 -13.65 10.54 6.67
N ARG A 35 -12.79 10.99 5.74
CA ARG A 35 -11.60 11.78 6.02
C ARG A 35 -11.47 12.87 4.98
N ARG A 36 -11.11 14.08 5.40
CA ARG A 36 -10.91 15.21 4.48
C ARG A 36 -9.83 14.85 3.43
N GLY A 37 -10.14 14.99 2.16
CA GLY A 37 -9.21 14.72 1.06
C GLY A 37 -9.06 13.23 0.69
N VAL A 38 -9.62 12.29 1.45
CA VAL A 38 -9.62 10.87 1.12
C VAL A 38 -10.89 10.56 0.34
N ALA A 39 -10.72 10.11 -0.90
CA ALA A 39 -11.85 9.88 -1.81
C ALA A 39 -12.71 8.68 -1.36
N HIS A 40 -12.06 7.61 -0.95
CA HIS A 40 -12.70 6.33 -0.64
C HIS A 40 -12.24 5.83 0.74
N ALA A 41 -12.52 6.64 1.78
CA ALA A 41 -12.07 6.36 3.13
C ALA A 41 -12.75 5.11 3.71
N VAL A 42 -11.94 4.21 4.23
CA VAL A 42 -12.37 3.01 4.98
C VAL A 42 -11.62 2.93 6.32
N ALA A 43 -12.34 2.58 7.37
CA ALA A 43 -11.76 2.22 8.67
C ALA A 43 -11.52 0.72 8.70
N ILE A 44 -10.29 0.31 8.87
CA ILE A 44 -9.90 -1.12 8.93
C ILE A 44 -10.20 -1.63 10.33
N THR A 45 -11.03 -2.66 10.43
CA THR A 45 -11.50 -3.21 11.71
C THR A 45 -10.93 -4.60 12.03
N GLY A 46 -10.12 -5.15 11.12
CA GLY A 46 -9.46 -6.45 11.27
C GLY A 46 -8.10 -6.47 10.59
N PRO A 47 -7.46 -7.64 10.50
CA PRO A 47 -6.19 -7.77 9.81
C PRO A 47 -6.35 -7.60 8.29
N LEU A 48 -5.29 -7.08 7.63
CA LEU A 48 -5.15 -7.03 6.18
C LEU A 48 -4.16 -8.12 5.76
N GLY A 49 -4.61 -9.08 4.93
CA GLY A 49 -3.80 -10.23 4.52
C GLY A 49 -3.25 -11.05 5.69
N GLY A 50 -3.95 -11.04 6.85
CA GLY A 50 -3.53 -11.69 8.08
C GLY A 50 -2.56 -10.88 8.95
N VAL A 51 -2.26 -9.61 8.59
CA VAL A 51 -1.40 -8.70 9.36
C VAL A 51 -2.23 -7.65 10.08
N THR A 52 -2.03 -7.49 11.38
CA THR A 52 -2.65 -6.43 12.18
C THR A 52 -1.78 -5.18 12.16
N TYR A 53 -2.36 -4.07 11.74
CA TYR A 53 -1.69 -2.75 11.73
C TYR A 53 -2.10 -1.95 12.96
N ALA A 54 -1.14 -1.34 13.64
CA ALA A 54 -1.35 -0.50 14.81
C ALA A 54 -0.68 0.88 14.63
N PRO A 55 -1.38 1.99 14.94
CA PRO A 55 -2.78 2.05 15.35
C PRO A 55 -3.76 1.65 14.26
N GLN A 56 -5.07 1.58 14.60
CA GLN A 56 -6.13 1.32 13.63
C GLN A 56 -6.08 2.31 12.47
N LEU A 57 -6.20 1.80 11.24
CA LEU A 57 -6.08 2.59 10.03
C LEU A 57 -7.45 3.16 9.59
N VAL A 58 -7.45 4.44 9.22
CA VAL A 58 -8.49 5.05 8.38
C VAL A 58 -7.81 5.63 7.15
N ILE A 59 -7.91 4.92 6.04
CA ILE A 59 -7.12 5.12 4.82
C ILE A 59 -8.01 5.05 3.58
N ASP A 60 -7.45 5.38 2.41
CA ASP A 60 -8.12 5.12 1.15
C ASP A 60 -8.23 3.61 0.88
N CYS A 61 -9.34 3.20 0.31
CA CYS A 61 -9.61 1.80 -0.07
C CYS A 61 -8.49 1.20 -0.93
N SER A 62 -7.90 1.98 -1.84
CA SER A 62 -6.80 1.53 -2.71
C SER A 62 -5.59 1.07 -1.91
N LEU A 63 -5.25 1.80 -0.83
CA LEU A 63 -4.17 1.43 0.07
C LEU A 63 -4.52 0.17 0.87
N ALA A 64 -5.77 0.07 1.33
CA ALA A 64 -6.23 -1.11 2.06
C ALA A 64 -6.10 -2.40 1.23
N VAL A 65 -6.49 -2.36 -0.05
CA VAL A 65 -6.32 -3.49 -0.98
C VAL A 65 -4.85 -3.87 -1.14
N SER A 66 -3.94 -2.89 -1.31
CA SER A 66 -2.50 -3.19 -1.45
C SER A 66 -1.91 -3.77 -0.17
N LEU A 67 -2.31 -3.26 1.00
CA LEU A 67 -1.85 -3.77 2.29
C LEU A 67 -2.39 -5.19 2.56
N ASP A 68 -3.61 -5.49 2.12
CA ASP A 68 -4.17 -6.84 2.20
C ASP A 68 -3.36 -7.81 1.34
N GLU A 69 -3.06 -7.43 0.11
CA GLU A 69 -2.31 -8.26 -0.82
C GLU A 69 -0.87 -8.51 -0.36
N VAL A 70 -0.17 -7.48 0.11
CA VAL A 70 1.18 -7.63 0.66
C VAL A 70 1.20 -8.39 2.00
N GLY A 71 0.10 -8.41 2.73
CA GLY A 71 -0.02 -9.15 3.98
C GLY A 71 0.35 -10.61 3.85
N HIS A 72 0.06 -11.24 2.70
CA HIS A 72 0.45 -12.62 2.43
C HIS A 72 1.98 -12.81 2.39
N TYR A 73 2.74 -11.85 1.83
CA TYR A 73 4.21 -11.88 1.85
C TYR A 73 4.76 -11.66 3.26
N LEU A 74 4.17 -10.72 4.00
CA LEU A 74 4.54 -10.47 5.40
C LEU A 74 4.32 -11.73 6.25
N ARG A 75 3.19 -12.40 6.09
CA ARG A 75 2.88 -13.65 6.78
C ARG A 75 3.86 -14.77 6.43
N ALA A 76 4.27 -14.90 5.17
CA ALA A 76 5.28 -15.87 4.75
C ALA A 76 6.64 -15.63 5.42
N LEU A 77 6.95 -14.38 5.81
CA LEU A 77 8.12 -14.00 6.59
C LEU A 77 7.90 -14.12 8.12
N GLY A 78 6.74 -14.61 8.57
CA GLY A 78 6.38 -14.72 9.99
C GLY A 78 5.94 -13.40 10.63
N ILE A 79 5.60 -12.38 9.82
CA ILE A 79 5.19 -11.05 10.29
C ILE A 79 3.67 -10.99 10.38
N GLU A 80 3.14 -10.90 11.59
CA GLU A 80 1.69 -10.85 11.87
C GLU A 80 1.22 -9.48 12.37
N ARG A 81 2.16 -8.57 12.64
CA ARG A 81 1.89 -7.22 13.12
C ARG A 81 2.81 -6.22 12.44
N ALA A 82 2.29 -5.00 12.20
CA ALA A 82 3.06 -3.88 11.73
C ALA A 82 2.71 -2.62 12.54
N THR A 83 3.73 -1.84 12.91
CA THR A 83 3.52 -0.56 13.58
C THR A 83 3.60 0.56 12.56
N VAL A 84 2.52 1.32 12.46
CA VAL A 84 2.37 2.47 11.57
C VAL A 84 2.63 3.75 12.35
N ILE A 85 3.51 4.59 11.84
CA ILE A 85 3.79 5.91 12.43
C ILE A 85 3.01 7.03 11.74
N SER A 86 2.62 6.82 10.48
CA SER A 86 1.76 7.75 9.74
C SER A 86 0.98 7.01 8.65
N ALA A 87 -0.33 7.26 8.54
CA ALA A 87 -1.16 6.79 7.42
C ALA A 87 -2.02 7.92 6.85
N TYR A 88 -2.32 8.94 7.66
CA TYR A 88 -3.05 10.11 7.24
C TYR A 88 -2.48 11.35 7.92
N SER A 89 -2.07 12.33 7.11
CA SER A 89 -1.56 13.62 7.58
C SER A 89 -1.75 14.67 6.50
N VAL A 90 -2.48 15.76 6.81
CA VAL A 90 -2.69 16.88 5.87
C VAL A 90 -1.43 17.74 5.86
N ARG A 91 -0.55 17.47 4.90
CA ARG A 91 0.73 18.18 4.73
C ARG A 91 1.18 18.14 3.27
N ASN A 92 2.10 19.01 2.92
CA ASN A 92 2.82 18.92 1.64
C ASN A 92 4.04 17.99 1.77
N VAL A 93 4.53 17.53 0.64
CA VAL A 93 5.86 16.92 0.53
C VAL A 93 6.88 17.95 0.98
N ARG A 94 7.85 17.55 1.81
CA ARG A 94 8.84 18.46 2.39
C ARG A 94 9.55 19.26 1.31
N GLY A 95 9.65 20.59 1.51
CA GLY A 95 10.30 21.51 0.58
C GLY A 95 9.53 21.81 -0.70
N THR A 96 8.26 21.38 -0.81
CA THR A 96 7.42 21.61 -1.99
C THR A 96 6.04 22.15 -1.62
N ASN A 97 5.28 22.58 -2.64
CA ASN A 97 3.85 22.91 -2.51
C ASN A 97 2.94 21.76 -2.97
N VAL A 98 3.50 20.56 -3.20
CA VAL A 98 2.75 19.39 -3.64
C VAL A 98 2.18 18.67 -2.42
N PRO A 99 0.86 18.42 -2.34
CA PRO A 99 0.28 17.66 -1.25
C PRO A 99 0.86 16.24 -1.18
N SER A 100 1.25 15.80 0.02
CA SER A 100 1.70 14.44 0.26
C SER A 100 0.57 13.43 0.04
N LYS A 101 0.90 12.21 -0.37
CA LYS A 101 -0.05 11.10 -0.50
C LYS A 101 -0.72 10.73 0.83
N HIS A 102 -0.08 11.00 1.96
CA HIS A 102 -0.71 10.91 3.28
C HIS A 102 -1.95 11.80 3.42
N SER A 103 -1.98 12.97 2.75
CA SER A 103 -3.15 13.85 2.77
C SER A 103 -4.39 13.25 2.11
N TYR A 104 -4.20 12.21 1.32
CA TYR A 104 -5.24 11.48 0.60
C TYR A 104 -5.46 10.05 1.13
N GLY A 105 -4.78 9.67 2.22
CA GLY A 105 -4.83 8.29 2.74
C GLY A 105 -4.24 7.25 1.79
N LEU A 106 -3.41 7.67 0.83
CA LEU A 106 -2.80 6.83 -0.20
C LEU A 106 -1.36 6.44 0.13
N ALA A 107 -0.88 6.79 1.33
CA ALA A 107 0.45 6.42 1.80
C ALA A 107 0.42 5.93 3.25
N VAL A 108 1.40 5.10 3.61
CA VAL A 108 1.62 4.61 4.96
C VAL A 108 3.11 4.53 5.27
N ASP A 109 3.49 4.98 6.48
CA ASP A 109 4.83 4.87 7.03
C ASP A 109 4.84 3.76 8.09
N ILE A 110 5.64 2.71 7.88
CA ILE A 110 5.73 1.54 8.75
C ILE A 110 7.12 1.45 9.36
N SER A 111 7.19 1.57 10.68
CA SER A 111 8.46 1.55 11.43
C SER A 111 8.83 0.18 11.97
N THR A 112 7.86 -0.75 12.08
CA THR A 112 8.12 -2.05 12.69
C THR A 112 7.33 -3.15 11.98
N PHE A 113 8.00 -4.26 11.68
CA PHE A 113 7.42 -5.47 11.08
C PHE A 113 7.65 -6.65 12.04
N GLY A 114 6.60 -7.06 12.77
CA GLY A 114 6.72 -8.05 13.86
C GLY A 114 7.60 -7.52 14.98
N THR A 115 8.76 -8.12 15.16
CA THR A 115 9.79 -7.70 16.13
C THR A 115 10.92 -6.89 15.49
N LEU A 116 10.90 -6.75 14.15
CA LEU A 116 11.95 -6.07 13.40
C LEU A 116 11.66 -4.57 13.36
N ARG A 117 12.57 -3.78 13.87
CA ARG A 117 12.50 -2.32 13.85
C ARG A 117 13.37 -1.78 12.74
N VAL A 118 12.81 -0.92 11.89
CA VAL A 118 13.53 -0.38 10.73
C VAL A 118 14.75 0.45 11.17
N ASP A 119 14.59 1.31 12.19
CA ASP A 119 15.65 2.16 12.70
C ASP A 119 16.85 1.42 13.33
N ARG A 120 16.67 0.14 13.69
CA ARG A 120 17.68 -0.66 14.36
C ARG A 120 18.20 -1.82 13.53
N ASP A 121 17.29 -2.46 12.79
CA ASP A 121 17.57 -3.76 12.20
C ASP A 121 17.79 -3.65 10.68
N TYR A 122 17.53 -2.48 10.06
CA TYR A 122 17.83 -2.26 8.66
C TYR A 122 19.29 -1.86 8.47
N GLU A 123 19.94 -2.44 7.49
CA GLU A 123 21.29 -2.09 7.06
C GLU A 123 21.24 -1.37 5.71
N THR A 124 21.87 -0.19 5.63
CA THR A 124 21.97 0.63 4.42
C THR A 124 23.23 0.30 3.62
N ASP A 125 23.29 0.75 2.36
CA ASP A 125 24.50 0.77 1.53
C ASP A 125 25.17 -0.60 1.32
N LEU A 126 24.36 -1.66 1.19
CA LEU A 126 24.87 -3.03 1.08
C LEU A 126 25.29 -3.46 -0.34
N GLY A 127 25.35 -2.52 -1.31
CA GLY A 127 25.74 -2.83 -2.69
C GLY A 127 24.73 -3.75 -3.38
N ASP A 128 23.49 -3.31 -3.47
CA ASP A 128 22.30 -4.05 -3.90
C ASP A 128 22.03 -3.97 -5.41
N ASP A 129 23.06 -3.77 -6.20
CA ASP A 129 22.98 -3.42 -7.64
C ASP A 129 22.23 -4.46 -8.48
N VAL A 130 22.18 -5.72 -8.07
CA VAL A 130 21.64 -6.84 -8.87
C VAL A 130 20.37 -7.42 -8.27
N ASP A 131 20.38 -7.69 -6.98
CA ASP A 131 19.31 -8.44 -6.30
C ASP A 131 18.46 -7.62 -5.33
N CYS A 132 18.80 -6.35 -5.13
CA CYS A 132 18.25 -5.39 -4.17
C CYS A 132 18.31 -5.83 -2.69
N ILE A 133 18.97 -6.94 -2.38
CA ILE A 133 19.14 -7.45 -1.01
C ILE A 133 20.53 -7.08 -0.48
N GLY A 134 21.53 -7.07 -1.35
CA GLY A 134 22.92 -6.88 -0.99
C GLY A 134 23.47 -8.03 -0.15
N ARG A 135 24.35 -7.71 0.80
CA ARG A 135 24.99 -8.68 1.68
C ARG A 135 24.78 -8.35 3.15
N PRO A 136 23.54 -8.47 3.66
CA PRO A 136 23.24 -8.14 5.04
C PRO A 136 24.02 -9.00 6.01
N ALA A 137 24.57 -8.38 7.06
CA ALA A 137 25.34 -9.05 8.09
C ALA A 137 24.45 -9.80 9.09
N THR A 138 23.20 -9.38 9.24
CA THR A 138 22.26 -9.96 10.20
C THR A 138 21.05 -10.60 9.50
N ARG A 139 20.45 -11.60 10.17
CA ARG A 139 19.20 -12.18 9.70
C ARG A 139 18.05 -11.14 9.67
N ALA A 140 18.03 -10.22 10.62
CA ALA A 140 17.02 -9.17 10.68
C ALA A 140 17.11 -8.25 9.47
N ALA A 141 18.32 -7.78 9.13
CA ALA A 141 18.56 -6.98 7.93
C ALA A 141 18.21 -7.76 6.65
N ALA A 142 18.57 -9.04 6.57
CA ALA A 142 18.22 -9.88 5.41
C ALA A 142 16.71 -9.96 5.20
N ILE A 143 15.91 -10.10 6.26
CA ILE A 143 14.44 -10.12 6.16
C ILE A 143 13.93 -8.74 5.69
N LEU A 144 14.39 -7.63 6.27
CA LEU A 144 13.94 -6.28 5.89
C LEU A 144 14.33 -5.94 4.45
N LYS A 145 15.54 -6.30 4.00
CA LYS A 145 15.97 -6.14 2.60
C LYS A 145 15.14 -7.01 1.64
N THR A 146 14.87 -8.27 2.01
CA THR A 146 13.99 -9.14 1.24
C THR A 146 12.59 -8.54 1.13
N LEU A 147 12.06 -8.02 2.22
CA LEU A 147 10.76 -7.35 2.23
C LEU A 147 10.77 -6.12 1.30
N GLN A 148 11.78 -5.25 1.38
CA GLN A 148 11.94 -4.11 0.48
C GLN A 148 11.90 -4.56 -0.99
N CYS A 149 12.70 -5.57 -1.36
CA CYS A 149 12.72 -6.13 -2.69
C CYS A 149 11.34 -6.61 -3.15
N GLN A 150 10.63 -7.33 -2.30
CA GLN A 150 9.29 -7.84 -2.61
C GLN A 150 8.30 -6.68 -2.79
N LEU A 151 8.33 -5.68 -1.94
CA LEU A 151 7.47 -4.49 -2.03
C LEU A 151 7.67 -3.78 -3.37
N VAL A 152 8.93 -3.52 -3.76
CA VAL A 152 9.28 -2.86 -5.04
C VAL A 152 8.83 -3.71 -6.23
N ARG A 153 9.15 -5.01 -6.23
CA ARG A 153 8.87 -5.91 -7.36
C ARG A 153 7.40 -6.32 -7.49
N SER A 154 6.63 -6.21 -6.42
CA SER A 154 5.22 -6.61 -6.41
C SER A 154 4.34 -5.78 -7.34
N GLY A 155 4.74 -4.55 -7.66
CA GLY A 155 3.90 -3.59 -8.39
C GLY A 155 2.63 -3.16 -7.63
N LEU A 156 2.51 -3.52 -6.35
CA LEU A 156 1.36 -3.15 -5.50
C LEU A 156 1.43 -1.69 -5.06
N PHE A 157 2.63 -1.15 -4.99
CA PHE A 157 2.90 0.23 -4.59
C PHE A 157 3.48 1.01 -5.76
N HIS A 158 3.04 2.25 -5.91
CA HIS A 158 3.57 3.19 -6.90
C HIS A 158 4.95 3.69 -6.50
N LEU A 159 5.18 3.84 -5.21
CA LEU A 159 6.46 4.25 -4.63
C LEU A 159 6.72 3.47 -3.34
N VAL A 160 7.96 3.03 -3.17
CA VAL A 160 8.49 2.41 -1.96
C VAL A 160 9.78 3.12 -1.59
N LEU A 161 9.81 3.81 -0.44
CA LEU A 161 11.01 4.41 0.10
C LEU A 161 11.44 3.65 1.36
N SER A 162 12.73 3.44 1.50
CA SER A 162 13.36 2.74 2.62
C SER A 162 14.50 3.60 3.17
N PRO A 163 15.20 3.17 4.22
CA PRO A 163 16.37 3.89 4.72
C PRO A 163 17.51 4.11 3.72
N ASP A 164 17.55 3.39 2.60
CA ASP A 164 18.52 3.64 1.52
C ASP A 164 18.20 4.91 0.72
N TYR A 165 16.97 5.43 0.81
CA TYR A 165 16.55 6.57 -0.01
C TYR A 165 17.11 7.89 0.51
N ASP A 166 16.86 8.22 1.78
CA ASP A 166 17.37 9.43 2.43
C ASP A 166 17.24 9.37 3.97
N GLY A 167 17.79 10.40 4.66
CA GLY A 167 17.77 10.48 6.11
C GLY A 167 16.38 10.68 6.74
N ASP A 168 15.38 11.12 5.97
CA ASP A 168 14.01 11.28 6.46
C ASP A 168 13.30 9.91 6.58
N HIS A 169 13.74 8.91 5.82
CA HIS A 169 13.19 7.55 5.81
C HIS A 169 14.03 6.54 6.63
N ARG A 170 15.04 7.02 7.41
CA ARG A 170 15.97 6.14 8.16
C ARG A 170 15.31 5.17 9.15
N ASP A 171 14.08 5.42 9.57
CA ASP A 171 13.38 4.70 10.64
C ASP A 171 12.06 4.04 10.21
N HIS A 172 11.73 4.10 8.92
CA HIS A 172 10.49 3.51 8.41
C HIS A 172 10.56 3.18 6.91
N PHE A 173 9.63 2.37 6.46
CA PHE A 173 9.29 2.22 5.04
C PHE A 173 8.09 3.09 4.73
N HIS A 174 8.24 3.95 3.72
CA HIS A 174 7.16 4.73 3.16
C HIS A 174 6.60 4.04 1.93
N LEU A 175 5.31 3.72 1.93
CA LEU A 175 4.62 3.01 0.85
C LEU A 175 3.50 3.87 0.29
N GLU A 176 3.50 4.13 -1.03
CA GLU A 176 2.44 4.89 -1.71
C GLU A 176 1.72 4.05 -2.75
N VAL A 177 0.42 4.30 -2.90
CA VAL A 177 -0.39 3.72 -3.98
C VAL A 177 -0.99 4.79 -4.88
N LEU A 178 -1.39 4.39 -6.08
CA LEU A 178 -2.24 5.19 -6.94
C LEU A 178 -3.71 5.06 -6.49
N PRO A 179 -4.56 6.10 -6.74
CA PRO A 179 -6.00 5.99 -6.56
C PRO A 179 -6.59 4.82 -7.38
N TRP A 180 -7.68 4.24 -6.91
CA TRP A 180 -8.32 3.08 -7.56
C TRP A 180 -8.59 3.29 -9.04
N SER A 181 -9.12 4.44 -9.43
CA SER A 181 -9.39 4.80 -10.81
C SER A 181 -8.14 4.76 -11.72
N ALA A 182 -6.98 5.16 -11.20
CA ALA A 182 -5.72 5.10 -11.94
C ALA A 182 -5.19 3.66 -12.05
N ARG A 183 -5.38 2.83 -11.03
CA ARG A 183 -4.97 1.41 -11.03
C ARG A 183 -5.76 0.59 -12.04
N THR A 184 -7.08 0.79 -12.10
CA THR A 184 -7.95 0.10 -13.05
C THR A 184 -7.66 0.51 -14.50
N ALA A 185 -7.37 1.79 -14.75
CA ALA A 185 -6.97 2.28 -16.06
C ALA A 185 -5.67 1.63 -16.56
N ILE A 186 -4.67 1.46 -15.71
CA ILE A 186 -3.41 0.79 -16.05
C ILE A 186 -3.64 -0.69 -16.35
N ARG A 187 -4.44 -1.39 -15.53
CA ARG A 187 -4.76 -2.81 -15.74
C ARG A 187 -5.50 -3.06 -17.04
N SER A 188 -6.42 -2.17 -17.43
CA SER A 188 -7.18 -2.30 -18.68
C SER A 188 -6.34 -2.08 -19.95
N GLN A 189 -5.18 -1.42 -19.83
CA GLN A 189 -4.27 -1.16 -20.95
C GLN A 189 -3.14 -2.20 -21.05
N ALA A 190 -2.98 -3.07 -20.06
CA ALA A 190 -1.99 -4.14 -20.11
C ALA A 190 -2.39 -5.15 -21.22
N PRO A 191 -1.46 -5.52 -22.13
CA PRO A 191 -1.74 -6.54 -23.12
C PRO A 191 -2.08 -7.87 -22.44
N ALA A 192 -3.11 -8.55 -22.94
CA ALA A 192 -3.41 -9.90 -22.51
C ALA A 192 -2.19 -10.79 -22.81
N ILE A 193 -1.54 -11.28 -21.78
CA ILE A 193 -0.48 -12.27 -21.94
C ILE A 193 -1.19 -13.60 -22.22
N HIS A 194 -1.09 -14.06 -23.46
CA HIS A 194 -1.58 -15.37 -23.91
C HIS A 194 -0.51 -16.44 -23.71
#